data_14cca7c8757d235235bb7933b57a4add
#
_entry.id   14cca7c8757d235235bb7933b57a4add
#
_cell.length_a   1.000
_cell.length_b   1.000
_cell.length_c   1.000
_cell.angle_alpha   90.00
_cell.angle_beta   90.00
_cell.angle_gamma   90.00
#
_symmetry.space_group_name_H-M   'P 1'
#
loop_
_entity.id
_entity.type
_entity.pdbx_description
1 polymer ?
#
loop_
_entity_poly.entity_id
_entity_poly.type
_entity_poly.pdbx_seq_one_letter_code
_entity_poly.pdbx_strand_id
1 'polypeptide(L)'
;IGSVFGHFINPKYKEVAMKRYYEDFKPSVNMKEPSTIVCIFVVCAETDEAAEQLAISQDKWLLNVGKGLGTKVQPPEEINIDDYTEEELELIKKNRKRSIIGSPQTVKKQLNQLAGEYQTDEFMIITNIYDFEAKKKSYQLLAEEILS
;
A
#
# COMPACT_ATOMS: atom_id res chain seq x y z
N ILE A 1 -7.04 -2.61 -23.43
CA ILE A 1 -7.30 -1.77 -22.24
C ILE A 1 -6.31 -2.13 -21.16
N GLY A 2 -5.68 -1.12 -20.52
CA GLY A 2 -4.83 -1.33 -19.35
C GLY A 2 -5.61 -1.84 -18.15
N SER A 3 -4.93 -2.51 -17.22
CA SER A 3 -5.50 -3.03 -15.99
C SER A 3 -4.97 -2.24 -14.78
N VAL A 4 -5.84 -1.99 -13.82
CA VAL A 4 -5.46 -1.46 -12.50
C VAL A 4 -5.84 -2.47 -11.44
N PHE A 5 -4.85 -2.93 -10.66
CA PHE A 5 -5.08 -3.89 -9.59
C PHE A 5 -4.94 -3.23 -8.22
N GLY A 6 -6.00 -3.30 -7.43
CA GLY A 6 -6.01 -2.78 -6.07
C GLY A 6 -5.42 -3.75 -5.05
N HIS A 7 -4.11 -3.83 -4.93
CA HIS A 7 -3.45 -4.65 -3.90
C HIS A 7 -3.92 -4.29 -2.49
N PHE A 8 -4.21 -3.01 -2.27
CA PHE A 8 -4.76 -2.50 -1.00
C PHE A 8 -6.17 -3.01 -0.67
N ILE A 9 -6.90 -3.55 -1.66
CA ILE A 9 -8.23 -4.13 -1.44
C ILE A 9 -8.11 -5.60 -1.03
N ASN A 10 -7.50 -6.41 -1.89
CA ASN A 10 -7.35 -7.84 -1.62
C ASN A 10 -6.18 -8.45 -2.41
N PRO A 11 -5.03 -8.67 -1.77
CA PRO A 11 -3.86 -9.25 -2.43
C PRO A 11 -4.01 -10.74 -2.76
N LYS A 12 -5.00 -11.44 -2.15
CA LYS A 12 -5.14 -12.90 -2.25
C LYS A 12 -5.42 -13.40 -3.67
N TYR A 13 -6.12 -12.60 -4.48
CA TYR A 13 -6.52 -13.01 -5.83
C TYR A 13 -5.62 -12.47 -6.94
N LYS A 14 -4.49 -11.86 -6.58
CA LYS A 14 -3.58 -11.21 -7.54
C LYS A 14 -3.15 -12.15 -8.67
N GLU A 15 -2.71 -13.37 -8.33
CA GLU A 15 -2.19 -14.32 -9.31
C GLU A 15 -3.23 -14.73 -10.35
N VAL A 16 -4.45 -15.02 -9.89
CA VAL A 16 -5.55 -15.41 -10.78
C VAL A 16 -5.98 -14.24 -11.67
N ALA A 17 -6.10 -13.04 -11.10
CA ALA A 17 -6.50 -11.86 -11.85
C ALA A 17 -5.44 -11.45 -12.89
N MET A 18 -4.16 -11.46 -12.51
CA MET A 18 -3.06 -11.13 -13.42
C MET A 18 -2.93 -12.16 -14.54
N LYS A 19 -2.92 -13.44 -14.19
CA LYS A 19 -2.85 -14.52 -15.17
C LYS A 19 -3.96 -14.37 -16.22
N ARG A 20 -5.20 -14.20 -15.77
CA ARG A 20 -6.35 -14.03 -16.65
C ARG A 20 -6.24 -12.79 -17.54
N TYR A 21 -5.80 -11.67 -16.97
CA TYR A 21 -5.61 -10.44 -17.75
C TYR A 21 -4.57 -10.62 -18.86
N TYR A 22 -3.43 -11.23 -18.56
CA TYR A 22 -2.37 -11.45 -19.55
C TYR A 22 -2.75 -12.48 -20.62
N GLU A 23 -3.47 -13.55 -20.23
CA GLU A 23 -3.95 -14.59 -21.17
C GLU A 23 -5.06 -14.07 -22.09
N ASP A 24 -5.99 -13.26 -21.57
CA ASP A 24 -7.13 -12.75 -22.33
C ASP A 24 -6.82 -11.43 -23.09
N PHE A 25 -5.62 -10.87 -22.91
CA PHE A 25 -5.24 -9.60 -23.52
C PHE A 25 -5.26 -9.71 -25.05
N LYS A 26 -5.96 -8.75 -25.69
CA LYS A 26 -5.99 -8.61 -27.14
C LYS A 26 -5.39 -7.25 -27.55
N PRO A 27 -4.31 -7.24 -28.36
CA PRO A 27 -3.75 -6.00 -28.85
C PRO A 27 -4.77 -5.12 -29.60
N SER A 28 -4.61 -3.81 -29.48
CA SER A 28 -5.41 -2.81 -30.20
C SER A 28 -4.50 -1.77 -30.84
N VAL A 29 -5.09 -0.86 -31.59
CA VAL A 29 -4.34 0.26 -32.21
C VAL A 29 -3.64 1.12 -31.16
N ASN A 30 -4.24 1.28 -29.99
CA ASN A 30 -3.75 2.16 -28.92
C ASN A 30 -2.90 1.43 -27.88
N MET A 31 -2.93 0.09 -27.84
CA MET A 31 -2.21 -0.71 -26.84
C MET A 31 -1.80 -2.06 -27.45
N LYS A 32 -0.52 -2.22 -27.66
CA LYS A 32 0.03 -3.43 -28.29
C LYS A 32 0.41 -4.51 -27.30
N GLU A 33 0.75 -4.12 -26.08
CA GLU A 33 1.15 -4.99 -24.98
C GLU A 33 0.27 -4.76 -23.74
N PRO A 34 0.08 -5.77 -22.88
CA PRO A 34 -0.64 -5.60 -21.63
C PRO A 34 0.11 -4.64 -20.70
N SER A 35 -0.62 -3.77 -20.00
CA SER A 35 -0.09 -2.83 -19.02
C SER A 35 -0.92 -2.89 -17.75
N THR A 36 -0.25 -2.98 -16.61
CA THR A 36 -0.87 -3.07 -15.29
C THR A 36 -0.30 -2.02 -14.36
N ILE A 37 -1.17 -1.30 -13.66
CA ILE A 37 -0.83 -0.43 -12.53
C ILE A 37 -1.29 -1.12 -11.26
N VAL A 38 -0.43 -1.19 -10.26
CA VAL A 38 -0.77 -1.74 -8.94
C VAL A 38 -0.94 -0.62 -7.93
N CYS A 39 -2.13 -0.54 -7.33
CA CYS A 39 -2.43 0.41 -6.25
C CYS A 39 -2.10 -0.22 -4.90
N ILE A 40 -1.31 0.46 -4.08
CA ILE A 40 -0.85 -0.03 -2.78
C ILE A 40 -0.76 1.08 -1.74
N PHE A 41 -1.03 0.75 -0.48
CA PHE A 41 -0.73 1.64 0.64
C PHE A 41 0.76 1.61 0.96
N VAL A 42 1.35 2.79 1.09
CA VAL A 42 2.75 2.94 1.52
C VAL A 42 2.84 4.01 2.60
N VAL A 43 3.55 3.70 3.68
CA VAL A 43 3.97 4.66 4.71
C VAL A 43 5.50 4.63 4.74
N CYS A 44 6.13 5.71 4.29
CA CYS A 44 7.58 5.83 4.26
C CYS A 44 8.04 6.95 5.20
N ALA A 45 9.09 6.67 5.95
CA ALA A 45 9.80 7.66 6.78
C ALA A 45 11.30 7.42 6.68
N GLU A 46 12.09 8.25 7.34
CA GLU A 46 13.57 8.17 7.27
C GLU A 46 14.12 6.84 7.82
N THR A 47 13.42 6.23 8.79
CA THR A 47 13.74 4.92 9.36
C THR A 47 12.52 4.02 9.40
N ASP A 48 12.73 2.71 9.52
CA ASP A 48 11.64 1.74 9.66
C ASP A 48 10.83 2.01 10.94
N GLU A 49 11.48 2.35 12.04
CA GLU A 49 10.83 2.66 13.32
C GLU A 49 9.94 3.91 13.22
N ALA A 50 10.43 4.97 12.54
CA ALA A 50 9.63 6.17 12.33
C ALA A 50 8.42 5.89 11.43
N ALA A 51 8.58 5.06 10.40
CA ALA A 51 7.48 4.65 9.54
C ALA A 51 6.43 3.83 10.31
N GLU A 52 6.84 2.94 11.20
CA GLU A 52 5.94 2.17 12.08
C GLU A 52 5.10 3.08 12.99
N GLN A 53 5.71 4.13 13.56
CA GLN A 53 4.96 5.11 14.37
C GLN A 53 3.91 5.85 13.56
N LEU A 54 4.23 6.25 12.33
CA LEU A 54 3.26 6.90 11.44
C LEU A 54 2.15 5.95 10.98
N ALA A 55 2.45 4.67 10.85
CA ALA A 55 1.51 3.65 10.40
C ALA A 55 0.42 3.30 11.42
N ILE A 56 0.57 3.67 12.68
CA ILE A 56 -0.45 3.48 13.73
C ILE A 56 -1.79 4.10 13.29
N SER A 57 -1.74 5.27 12.68
CA SER A 57 -2.93 5.95 12.13
C SER A 57 -3.60 5.15 11.02
N GLN A 58 -2.84 4.56 10.12
CA GLN A 58 -3.35 3.72 9.04
C GLN A 58 -3.98 2.43 9.57
N ASP A 59 -3.36 1.78 10.54
CA ASP A 59 -3.89 0.57 11.16
C ASP A 59 -5.27 0.82 11.78
N LYS A 60 -5.40 1.89 12.56
CA LYS A 60 -6.67 2.28 13.15
C LYS A 60 -7.72 2.61 12.10
N TRP A 61 -7.32 3.35 11.08
CA TRP A 61 -8.20 3.71 9.97
C TRP A 61 -8.72 2.47 9.24
N LEU A 62 -7.86 1.50 8.93
CA LEU A 62 -8.26 0.25 8.26
C LEU A 62 -9.20 -0.59 9.13
N LEU A 63 -8.97 -0.65 10.44
CA LEU A 63 -9.90 -1.30 11.37
C LEU A 63 -11.27 -0.64 11.34
N ASN A 64 -11.32 0.69 11.41
CA ASN A 64 -12.57 1.45 11.41
C ASN A 64 -13.33 1.27 10.10
N VAL A 65 -12.65 1.33 8.97
CA VAL A 65 -13.26 1.07 7.64
C VAL A 65 -13.84 -0.34 7.57
N GLY A 66 -13.11 -1.34 8.05
CA GLY A 66 -13.58 -2.74 8.08
C GLY A 66 -14.80 -2.96 8.95
N LYS A 67 -14.99 -2.14 9.99
CA LYS A 67 -16.16 -2.17 10.88
C LYS A 67 -17.30 -1.26 10.44
N GLY A 68 -17.16 -0.56 9.30
CA GLY A 68 -18.15 0.44 8.85
C GLY A 68 -18.19 1.70 9.71
N LEU A 69 -17.14 1.95 10.50
CA LEU A 69 -17.00 3.17 11.32
C LEU A 69 -16.39 4.30 10.47
N GLY A 70 -16.40 5.53 11.03
CA GLY A 70 -15.95 6.73 10.31
C GLY A 70 -14.55 6.62 9.70
N THR A 71 -14.31 7.38 8.63
CA THR A 71 -13.13 7.32 7.77
C THR A 71 -12.08 8.39 8.06
N LYS A 72 -12.13 9.06 9.20
CA LYS A 72 -11.10 10.03 9.59
C LYS A 72 -9.84 9.32 10.05
N VAL A 73 -8.70 9.77 9.52
CA VAL A 73 -7.39 9.38 10.03
C VAL A 73 -7.14 10.09 11.35
N GLN A 74 -6.83 9.36 12.40
CA GLN A 74 -6.55 9.89 13.74
C GLN A 74 -5.05 10.11 13.94
N PRO A 75 -4.63 11.11 14.74
CA PRO A 75 -3.23 11.27 15.09
C PRO A 75 -2.73 10.07 15.90
N PRO A 76 -1.49 9.59 15.70
CA PRO A 76 -0.96 8.42 16.40
C PRO A 76 -1.02 8.53 17.92
N GLU A 77 -0.82 9.73 18.47
CA GLU A 77 -0.81 10.02 19.90
C GLU A 77 -2.17 9.86 20.58
N GLU A 78 -3.27 9.88 19.81
CA GLU A 78 -4.63 9.63 20.31
C GLU A 78 -5.02 8.15 20.25
N ILE A 79 -4.16 7.30 19.70
CA ILE A 79 -4.44 5.87 19.52
C ILE A 79 -3.67 5.09 20.58
N ASN A 80 -4.40 4.47 21.51
CA ASN A 80 -3.79 3.56 22.48
C ASN A 80 -3.77 2.13 21.89
N ILE A 81 -2.59 1.64 21.55
CA ILE A 81 -2.41 0.30 20.97
C ILE A 81 -2.70 -0.84 21.97
N ASP A 82 -2.63 -0.56 23.27
CA ASP A 82 -2.93 -1.54 24.33
C ASP A 82 -4.44 -1.81 24.47
N ASP A 83 -5.29 -0.95 23.91
CA ASP A 83 -6.73 -1.11 23.91
C ASP A 83 -7.25 -2.08 22.84
N TYR A 84 -6.38 -2.56 21.96
CA TYR A 84 -6.78 -3.49 20.91
C TYR A 84 -7.07 -4.89 21.47
N THR A 85 -8.18 -5.47 21.02
CA THR A 85 -8.49 -6.88 21.26
C THR A 85 -7.58 -7.80 20.43
N GLU A 86 -7.49 -9.08 20.80
CA GLU A 86 -6.75 -10.06 20.02
C GLU A 86 -7.27 -10.16 18.58
N GLU A 87 -8.59 -10.09 18.38
CA GLU A 87 -9.21 -10.08 17.04
C GLU A 87 -8.79 -8.86 16.23
N GLU A 88 -8.72 -7.69 16.86
CA GLU A 88 -8.26 -6.45 16.20
C GLU A 88 -6.78 -6.54 15.81
N LEU A 89 -5.93 -7.09 16.68
CA LEU A 89 -4.53 -7.30 16.38
C LEU A 89 -4.33 -8.26 15.20
N GLU A 90 -5.11 -9.33 15.12
CA GLU A 90 -5.07 -10.23 13.96
C GLU A 90 -5.55 -9.55 12.66
N LEU A 91 -6.57 -8.69 12.75
CA LEU A 91 -7.01 -7.89 11.61
C LEU A 91 -5.94 -6.88 11.17
N ILE A 92 -5.23 -6.24 12.10
CA ILE A 92 -4.10 -5.36 11.78
C ILE A 92 -3.02 -6.12 11.03
N LYS A 93 -2.61 -7.31 11.52
CA LYS A 93 -1.63 -8.16 10.82
C LYS A 93 -2.08 -8.52 9.41
N LYS A 94 -3.34 -8.86 9.23
CA LYS A 94 -3.92 -9.15 7.92
C LYS A 94 -3.92 -7.92 7.01
N ASN A 95 -4.29 -6.76 7.55
CA ASN A 95 -4.30 -5.50 6.81
C ASN A 95 -2.89 -5.05 6.40
N ARG A 96 -1.88 -5.32 7.23
CA ARG A 96 -0.47 -5.02 6.94
C ARG A 96 0.06 -5.72 5.68
N LYS A 97 -0.53 -6.84 5.27
CA LYS A 97 -0.20 -7.52 4.01
C LYS A 97 -0.62 -6.72 2.77
N ARG A 98 -1.46 -5.71 2.93
CA ARG A 98 -1.94 -4.82 1.85
C ARG A 98 -1.15 -3.52 1.74
N SER A 99 -0.13 -3.35 2.55
CA SER A 99 0.66 -2.12 2.65
C SER A 99 2.15 -2.43 2.77
N ILE A 100 2.95 -1.42 2.43
CA ILE A 100 4.39 -1.39 2.69
C ILE A 100 4.68 -0.26 3.65
N ILE A 101 5.41 -0.56 4.73
CA ILE A 101 5.76 0.40 5.78
C ILE A 101 7.26 0.26 6.05
N GLY A 102 7.98 1.36 5.97
CA GLY A 102 9.41 1.33 6.24
C GLY A 102 10.19 2.53 5.71
N SER A 103 11.50 2.43 5.83
CA SER A 103 12.45 3.36 5.22
C SER A 103 12.41 3.30 3.69
N PRO A 104 12.98 4.28 2.98
CA PRO A 104 13.02 4.27 1.52
C PRO A 104 13.58 2.97 0.94
N GLN A 105 14.65 2.45 1.54
CA GLN A 105 15.29 1.21 1.11
C GLN A 105 14.40 -0.02 1.32
N THR A 106 13.73 -0.10 2.47
CA THR A 106 12.76 -1.15 2.78
C THR A 106 11.59 -1.11 1.81
N VAL A 107 11.04 0.07 1.54
CA VAL A 107 9.93 0.25 0.60
C VAL A 107 10.35 -0.14 -0.82
N LYS A 108 11.49 0.35 -1.29
CA LYS A 108 12.02 0.01 -2.62
C LYS A 108 12.20 -1.49 -2.82
N LYS A 109 12.78 -2.17 -1.83
CA LYS A 109 12.96 -3.64 -1.86
C LYS A 109 11.62 -4.36 -2.01
N GLN A 110 10.61 -3.98 -1.23
CA GLN A 110 9.29 -4.62 -1.27
C GLN A 110 8.52 -4.28 -2.54
N LEU A 111 8.62 -3.03 -3.06
CA LEU A 111 8.04 -2.66 -4.35
C LEU A 111 8.66 -3.46 -5.50
N ASN A 112 9.98 -3.64 -5.50
CA ASN A 112 10.66 -4.46 -6.52
C ASN A 112 10.21 -5.93 -6.48
N GLN A 113 9.98 -6.48 -5.28
CA GLN A 113 9.41 -7.81 -5.15
C GLN A 113 8.00 -7.88 -5.75
N LEU A 114 7.14 -6.93 -5.41
CA LEU A 114 5.78 -6.87 -5.95
C LEU A 114 5.78 -6.61 -7.46
N ALA A 115 6.70 -5.80 -7.97
CA ALA A 115 6.88 -5.58 -9.41
C ALA A 115 7.09 -6.90 -10.16
N GLY A 116 7.93 -7.79 -9.63
CA GLY A 116 8.12 -9.13 -10.18
C GLY A 116 6.88 -10.00 -10.09
N GLU A 117 6.16 -9.99 -8.96
CA GLU A 117 4.94 -10.78 -8.76
C GLU A 117 3.77 -10.35 -9.67
N TYR A 118 3.62 -9.04 -9.91
CA TYR A 118 2.58 -8.48 -10.78
C TYR A 118 3.01 -8.28 -12.23
N GLN A 119 4.29 -8.50 -12.55
CA GLN A 119 4.87 -8.21 -13.87
C GLN A 119 4.59 -6.76 -14.30
N THR A 120 4.80 -5.81 -13.40
CA THR A 120 4.58 -4.39 -13.62
C THR A 120 5.75 -3.56 -13.09
N ASP A 121 5.95 -2.40 -13.66
CA ASP A 121 6.86 -1.35 -13.19
C ASP A 121 6.11 -0.08 -12.74
N GLU A 122 4.79 -0.11 -12.79
CA GLU A 122 3.95 1.02 -12.42
C GLU A 122 3.16 0.79 -11.14
N PHE A 123 3.35 1.68 -10.15
CA PHE A 123 2.61 1.68 -8.90
C PHE A 123 1.88 3.00 -8.67
N MET A 124 0.65 2.90 -8.18
CA MET A 124 -0.10 4.01 -7.62
C MET A 124 -0.05 3.94 -6.10
N ILE A 125 0.65 4.87 -5.48
CA ILE A 125 0.87 4.88 -4.03
C ILE A 125 -0.19 5.72 -3.34
N ILE A 126 -0.83 5.14 -2.33
CA ILE A 126 -1.77 5.80 -1.43
C ILE A 126 -1.14 5.84 -0.04
N THR A 127 -1.07 7.01 0.56
CA THR A 127 -0.45 7.21 1.87
C THR A 127 -1.44 7.76 2.89
N ASN A 128 -1.70 6.98 3.94
CA ASN A 128 -2.60 7.33 5.04
C ASN A 128 -1.81 7.73 6.30
N ILE A 129 -1.14 8.87 6.22
CA ILE A 129 -0.43 9.51 7.34
C ILE A 129 -1.28 10.70 7.81
N TYR A 130 -1.44 10.86 9.14
CA TYR A 130 -2.21 11.95 9.72
C TYR A 130 -1.55 13.31 9.52
N ASP A 131 -0.27 13.43 9.89
CA ASP A 131 0.49 14.67 9.75
C ASP A 131 0.79 14.98 8.28
N PHE A 132 0.42 16.18 7.84
CA PHE A 132 0.55 16.58 6.44
C PHE A 132 2.01 16.72 5.99
N GLU A 133 2.89 17.24 6.85
CA GLU A 133 4.31 17.37 6.50
C GLU A 133 5.00 16.01 6.45
N ALA A 134 4.68 15.10 7.38
CA ALA A 134 5.14 13.72 7.32
C ALA A 134 4.64 12.99 6.06
N LYS A 135 3.41 13.26 5.65
CA LYS A 135 2.84 12.72 4.40
C LYS A 135 3.59 13.22 3.17
N LYS A 136 3.86 14.51 3.08
CA LYS A 136 4.69 15.09 2.01
C LYS A 136 6.09 14.50 2.00
N LYS A 137 6.70 14.40 3.18
CA LYS A 137 8.04 13.81 3.34
C LYS A 137 8.08 12.36 2.89
N SER A 138 7.03 11.57 3.18
CA SER A 138 6.91 10.19 2.69
C SER A 138 6.97 10.11 1.17
N TYR A 139 6.21 10.93 0.45
CA TYR A 139 6.28 10.97 -1.01
C TYR A 139 7.62 11.47 -1.54
N GLN A 140 8.22 12.47 -0.89
CA GLN A 140 9.54 12.99 -1.27
C GLN A 140 10.61 11.91 -1.16
N LEU A 141 10.68 11.22 -0.02
CA LEU A 141 11.65 10.13 0.21
C LEU A 141 11.50 9.01 -0.82
N LEU A 142 10.27 8.65 -1.16
CA LEU A 142 10.01 7.65 -2.20
C LEU A 142 10.45 8.12 -3.59
N ALA A 143 10.17 9.37 -3.94
CA ALA A 143 10.60 9.93 -5.23
C ALA A 143 12.13 9.97 -5.33
N GLU A 144 12.83 10.41 -4.30
CA GLU A 144 14.30 10.46 -4.24
C GLU A 144 14.91 9.05 -4.37
N GLU A 145 14.35 8.04 -3.73
CA GLU A 145 14.88 6.68 -3.75
C GLU A 145 14.53 5.90 -5.03
N ILE A 146 13.35 6.10 -5.60
CA ILE A 146 12.85 5.29 -6.70
C ILE A 146 13.14 5.93 -8.06
N LEU A 147 13.06 7.27 -8.16
CA LEU A 147 13.20 8.00 -9.42
C LEU A 147 14.62 8.52 -9.67
N SER A 148 15.50 8.36 -8.70
CA SER A 148 16.92 8.79 -8.85
C SER A 148 17.74 7.81 -9.68
#